data_65aa6bab8a19865d1a074c3497c2d4be
#
_entry.id   65aa6bab8a19865d1a074c3497c2d4be
#
_cell.length_a   1.000
_cell.length_b   1.000
_cell.length_c   1.000
_cell.angle_alpha   90.00
_cell.angle_beta   90.00
_cell.angle_gamma   90.00
#
_symmetry.space_group_name_H-M   'P 1'
#
loop_
_entity.id
_entity.type
_entity.pdbx_description
1 polymer ?
#
loop_
_entity_poly.entity_id
_entity_poly.type
_entity_poly.pdbx_seq_one_letter_code
_entity_poly.pdbx_strand_id
1 'polypeptide(L)'
;NEDLKFLSEKIAEAETRTCGEIRVVVRHRRHWKERLLSVHDLALREFYRLGMEKTAQRTGILIILLLSERAFHIVADEGIHSKVEEGTWDSIASAMSGHFVKGNFRDGLSHAIERVGGVLATHFPGTPDQADQLPNDVIEE
;
A
#
# COMPACT_ATOMS: atom_id res chain seq x y z
N ASN A 1 -18.42 0.92 -4.89
CA ASN A 1 -17.74 0.26 -6.01
C ASN A 1 -17.28 -1.14 -5.59
N GLU A 2 -17.62 -2.14 -6.41
CA GLU A 2 -17.31 -3.53 -6.08
C GLU A 2 -15.81 -3.80 -6.03
N ASP A 3 -15.04 -3.14 -6.88
CA ASP A 3 -13.59 -3.32 -6.89
C ASP A 3 -12.96 -2.80 -5.61
N LEU A 4 -13.42 -1.65 -5.11
CA LEU A 4 -12.92 -1.11 -3.86
C LEU A 4 -13.28 -2.00 -2.68
N LYS A 5 -14.48 -2.53 -2.68
CA LYS A 5 -14.91 -3.48 -1.64
C LYS A 5 -14.06 -4.74 -1.66
N PHE A 6 -13.82 -5.30 -2.85
CA PHE A 6 -12.98 -6.47 -3.02
C PHE A 6 -11.56 -6.23 -2.46
N LEU A 7 -10.98 -5.08 -2.78
CA LEU A 7 -9.63 -4.74 -2.32
C LEU A 7 -9.60 -4.52 -0.80
N SER A 8 -10.64 -3.89 -0.23
CA SER A 8 -10.73 -3.72 1.22
C SER A 8 -10.80 -5.06 1.95
N GLU A 9 -11.52 -6.02 1.37
CA GLU A 9 -11.60 -7.36 1.93
C GLU A 9 -10.25 -8.08 1.86
N LYS A 10 -9.49 -7.87 0.78
CA LYS A 10 -8.15 -8.42 0.64
C LYS A 10 -7.19 -7.85 1.69
N ILE A 11 -7.28 -6.56 1.96
CA ILE A 11 -6.48 -5.91 2.99
C ILE A 11 -6.82 -6.51 4.36
N ALA A 12 -8.10 -6.61 4.68
CA ALA A 12 -8.55 -7.16 5.96
C ALA A 12 -8.04 -8.59 6.14
N GLU A 13 -8.11 -9.42 5.10
CA GLU A 13 -7.60 -10.79 5.14
C GLU A 13 -6.09 -10.82 5.38
N ALA A 14 -5.34 -9.99 4.67
CA ALA A 14 -3.89 -9.94 4.82
C ALA A 14 -3.51 -9.54 6.24
N GLU A 15 -4.22 -8.57 6.82
CA GLU A 15 -3.93 -8.08 8.16
C GLU A 15 -4.26 -9.07 9.28
N THR A 16 -5.03 -10.11 9.00
CA THR A 16 -5.29 -11.14 10.02
C THR A 16 -4.05 -11.94 10.39
N ARG A 17 -3.01 -11.89 9.57
CA ARG A 17 -1.80 -12.71 9.73
C ARG A 17 -0.58 -11.91 10.14
N THR A 18 -0.74 -10.61 10.37
CA THR A 18 0.38 -9.73 10.72
C THR A 18 -0.07 -8.62 11.65
N CYS A 19 0.87 -8.07 12.41
CA CYS A 19 0.62 -6.85 13.18
C CYS A 19 0.87 -5.58 12.36
N GLY A 20 1.28 -5.70 11.10
CA GLY A 20 1.47 -4.56 10.22
C GLY A 20 0.15 -3.99 9.69
N GLU A 21 0.19 -2.76 9.23
CA GLU A 21 -0.98 -2.04 8.69
C GLU A 21 -0.78 -1.76 7.21
N ILE A 22 -1.79 -2.09 6.41
CA ILE A 22 -1.77 -1.88 4.96
C ILE A 22 -2.84 -0.88 4.58
N ARG A 23 -2.46 0.10 3.78
CA ARG A 23 -3.44 1.05 3.25
C ARG A 23 -3.20 1.29 1.77
N VAL A 24 -4.28 1.43 1.01
CA VAL A 24 -4.22 1.65 -0.43
C VAL A 24 -4.93 2.96 -0.76
N VAL A 25 -4.27 3.80 -1.54
CA VAL A 25 -4.85 5.05 -2.07
C VAL A 25 -4.87 4.95 -3.59
N VAL A 26 -6.04 5.18 -4.17
CA VAL A 26 -6.22 5.26 -5.62
C VAL A 26 -6.56 6.69 -5.96
N ARG A 27 -5.69 7.34 -6.72
CA ARG A 27 -5.91 8.72 -7.18
C ARG A 27 -6.06 8.73 -8.69
N HIS A 28 -7.00 9.54 -9.18
CA HIS A 28 -7.21 9.67 -10.61
C HIS A 28 -6.10 10.48 -11.27
N ARG A 29 -5.72 11.58 -10.64
CA ARG A 29 -4.66 12.46 -11.15
C ARG A 29 -4.06 13.30 -10.03
N ARG A 30 -2.95 13.95 -10.36
CA ARG A 30 -2.30 14.90 -9.44
C ARG A 30 -3.14 16.17 -9.32
N HIS A 31 -3.04 16.82 -8.15
CA HIS A 31 -3.49 18.20 -8.02
C HIS A 31 -2.44 19.09 -8.69
N TRP A 32 -2.87 20.25 -9.15
CA TRP A 32 -1.96 21.18 -9.82
C TRP A 32 -0.70 21.48 -8.99
N LYS A 33 -0.87 21.64 -7.67
CA LYS A 33 0.26 21.95 -6.77
C LYS A 33 1.27 20.80 -6.64
N GLU A 34 0.90 19.63 -7.09
CA GLU A 34 1.74 18.44 -6.97
C GLU A 34 2.49 18.08 -8.26
N ARG A 35 2.32 18.91 -9.29
CA ARG A 35 2.81 18.58 -10.63
C ARG A 35 4.32 18.35 -10.74
N LEU A 36 5.10 18.91 -9.83
CA LEU A 36 6.56 18.78 -9.84
C LEU A 36 7.07 17.69 -8.90
N LEU A 37 6.18 17.04 -8.16
CA LEU A 37 6.60 15.98 -7.25
C LEU A 37 6.82 14.67 -8.00
N SER A 38 7.83 13.89 -7.60
CA SER A 38 7.93 12.51 -8.06
C SER A 38 6.79 11.70 -7.47
N VAL A 39 6.52 10.53 -8.03
CA VAL A 39 5.51 9.63 -7.45
C VAL A 39 5.91 9.23 -6.04
N HIS A 40 7.21 9.04 -5.80
CA HIS A 40 7.74 8.74 -4.47
C HIS A 40 7.42 9.86 -3.47
N ASP A 41 7.69 11.11 -3.83
CA ASP A 41 7.42 12.24 -2.95
C ASP A 41 5.93 12.43 -2.70
N LEU A 42 5.12 12.22 -3.74
CA LEU A 42 3.67 12.27 -3.60
C LEU A 42 3.19 11.20 -2.62
N ALA A 43 3.72 9.99 -2.74
CA ALA A 43 3.38 8.88 -1.85
C ALA A 43 3.79 9.18 -0.40
N LEU A 44 4.97 9.77 -0.18
CA LEU A 44 5.40 10.15 1.16
C LEU A 44 4.47 11.20 1.77
N ARG A 45 4.04 12.18 1.00
CA ARG A 45 3.09 13.19 1.51
C ARG A 45 1.79 12.54 1.94
N GLU A 46 1.26 11.62 1.13
CA GLU A 46 0.04 10.89 1.47
C GLU A 46 0.25 10.03 2.72
N PHE A 47 1.40 9.38 2.83
CA PHE A 47 1.74 8.55 3.98
C PHE A 47 1.62 9.35 5.29
N TYR A 48 2.21 10.53 5.34
CA TYR A 48 2.15 11.36 6.53
C TYR A 48 0.79 12.03 6.71
N ARG A 49 0.15 12.44 5.62
CA ARG A 49 -1.19 13.02 5.69
C ARG A 49 -2.20 12.05 6.32
N LEU A 50 -2.06 10.78 6.01
CA LEU A 50 -2.97 9.74 6.51
C LEU A 50 -2.57 9.22 7.89
N GLY A 51 -1.49 9.73 8.46
CA GLY A 51 -1.03 9.30 9.79
C GLY A 51 -0.45 7.91 9.83
N MET A 52 0.08 7.43 8.70
CA MET A 52 0.62 6.07 8.61
C MET A 52 1.80 5.81 9.53
N GLU A 53 2.54 6.86 9.94
CA GLU A 53 3.67 6.75 10.87
C GLU A 53 3.22 6.53 12.32
N LYS A 54 1.93 6.59 12.59
CA LYS A 54 1.40 6.53 13.95
C LYS A 54 1.11 5.10 14.45
N THR A 55 1.62 4.10 13.75
CA THR A 55 1.50 2.73 14.26
C THR A 55 2.54 2.49 15.35
N ALA A 56 2.22 1.60 16.28
CA ALA A 56 3.04 1.38 17.48
C ALA A 56 4.47 0.95 17.17
N GLN A 57 4.68 0.15 16.13
CA GLN A 57 6.00 -0.39 15.77
C GLN A 57 6.53 0.18 14.46
N ARG A 58 5.91 1.21 13.94
CA ARG A 58 6.27 1.81 12.66
C ARG A 58 6.21 0.78 11.53
N THR A 59 5.10 0.05 11.45
CA THR A 59 4.88 -1.04 10.50
C THR A 59 3.77 -0.76 9.49
N GLY A 60 3.58 0.51 9.14
CA GLY A 60 2.63 0.89 8.12
C GLY A 60 3.18 0.76 6.72
N ILE A 61 2.35 0.27 5.80
CA ILE A 61 2.66 0.24 4.37
C ILE A 61 1.56 0.95 3.60
N LEU A 62 1.95 1.89 2.76
CA LEU A 62 1.03 2.57 1.86
C LEU A 62 1.31 2.14 0.42
N ILE A 63 0.27 1.74 -0.29
CA ILE A 63 0.32 1.50 -1.73
C ILE A 63 -0.50 2.60 -2.39
N ILE A 64 0.13 3.40 -3.24
CA ILE A 64 -0.57 4.44 -3.98
C ILE A 64 -0.58 4.12 -5.46
N LEU A 65 -1.74 4.27 -6.09
CA LEU A 65 -1.91 4.13 -7.54
C LEU A 65 -2.40 5.47 -8.10
N LEU A 66 -1.69 5.96 -9.11
CA LEU A 66 -2.03 7.20 -9.81
C LEU A 66 -2.49 6.81 -11.22
N LEU A 67 -3.82 6.79 -11.42
CA LEU A 67 -4.42 6.23 -12.62
C LEU A 67 -4.03 6.96 -13.91
N SER A 68 -4.00 8.28 -13.88
CA SER A 68 -3.70 9.07 -15.09
C SER A 68 -2.31 8.80 -15.63
N GLU A 69 -1.38 8.39 -14.78
CA GLU A 69 0.00 8.13 -15.16
C GLU A 69 0.33 6.64 -15.19
N ARG A 70 -0.65 5.80 -14.83
CA ARG A 70 -0.44 4.35 -14.67
C ARG A 70 0.79 4.06 -13.82
N ALA A 71 1.00 4.89 -12.80
CA ALA A 71 2.12 4.80 -11.89
C ALA A 71 1.63 4.39 -10.52
N PHE A 72 2.49 3.70 -9.79
CA PHE A 72 2.20 3.35 -8.41
C PHE A 72 3.49 3.37 -7.61
N HIS A 73 3.34 3.39 -6.29
CA HIS A 73 4.49 3.36 -5.40
C HIS A 73 4.11 2.72 -4.08
N ILE A 74 5.09 2.08 -3.45
CA ILE A 74 4.92 1.46 -2.15
C ILE A 74 5.83 2.18 -1.17
N VAL A 75 5.25 2.68 -0.08
CA VAL A 75 6.01 3.29 1.01
C VAL A 75 5.88 2.40 2.23
N ALA A 76 7.00 1.87 2.71
CA ALA A 76 7.05 1.08 3.92
C ALA A 76 7.73 1.90 5.01
N ASP A 77 7.14 1.90 6.21
CA ASP A 77 7.70 2.66 7.32
C ASP A 77 9.02 2.05 7.80
N GLU A 78 9.75 2.80 8.59
CA GLU A 78 11.11 2.41 9.01
C GLU A 78 11.18 1.11 9.78
N GLY A 79 10.13 0.75 10.54
CA GLY A 79 10.08 -0.52 11.25
C GLY A 79 10.10 -1.72 10.31
N ILE A 80 9.63 -1.54 9.08
CA ILE A 80 9.62 -2.58 8.07
C ILE A 80 10.94 -2.60 7.31
N HIS A 81 11.44 -1.44 6.91
CA HIS A 81 12.69 -1.33 6.15
C HIS A 81 13.86 -2.01 6.85
N SER A 82 13.91 -1.97 8.17
CA SER A 82 15.00 -2.55 8.94
C SER A 82 15.04 -4.07 8.89
N LYS A 83 13.93 -4.71 8.51
CA LYS A 83 13.81 -6.18 8.56
C LYS A 83 13.59 -6.84 7.20
N VAL A 84 13.22 -6.07 6.20
CA VAL A 84 12.88 -6.60 4.88
C VAL A 84 14.08 -6.47 3.96
N GLU A 85 14.33 -7.51 3.18
CA GLU A 85 15.44 -7.56 2.26
C GLU A 85 15.35 -6.47 1.20
N GLU A 86 16.48 -5.85 0.88
CA GLU A 86 16.55 -4.83 -0.15
C GLU A 86 16.05 -5.40 -1.49
N GLY A 87 15.33 -4.59 -2.24
CA GLY A 87 14.79 -5.01 -3.53
C GLY A 87 13.42 -5.68 -3.48
N THR A 88 12.94 -6.01 -2.27
CA THR A 88 11.62 -6.66 -2.13
C THR A 88 10.51 -5.80 -2.74
N TRP A 89 10.49 -4.52 -2.43
CA TRP A 89 9.45 -3.62 -2.93
C TRP A 89 9.56 -3.41 -4.44
N ASP A 90 10.79 -3.34 -4.96
CA ASP A 90 11.01 -3.23 -6.41
C ASP A 90 10.51 -4.47 -7.14
N SER A 91 10.67 -5.65 -6.56
CA SER A 91 10.16 -6.89 -7.13
C SER A 91 8.64 -6.90 -7.21
N ILE A 92 7.97 -6.45 -6.15
CA ILE A 92 6.52 -6.33 -6.14
C ILE A 92 6.06 -5.30 -7.16
N ALA A 93 6.77 -4.18 -7.22
CA ALA A 93 6.47 -3.11 -8.16
C ALA A 93 6.56 -3.59 -9.61
N SER A 94 7.59 -4.36 -9.93
CA SER A 94 7.75 -4.90 -11.27
C SER A 94 6.61 -5.84 -11.67
N ALA A 95 6.15 -6.67 -10.74
CA ALA A 95 5.02 -7.55 -10.99
C ALA A 95 3.74 -6.77 -11.24
N MET A 96 3.53 -5.67 -10.49
CA MET A 96 2.36 -4.82 -10.67
C MET A 96 2.35 -4.12 -12.02
N SER A 97 3.51 -3.70 -12.50
CA SER A 97 3.63 -2.98 -13.77
C SER A 97 3.03 -3.75 -14.93
N GLY A 98 3.20 -5.06 -14.96
CA GLY A 98 2.63 -5.91 -16.01
C GLY A 98 1.11 -5.85 -16.06
N HIS A 99 0.47 -5.79 -14.89
CA HIS A 99 -0.99 -5.66 -14.81
C HIS A 99 -1.45 -4.26 -15.22
N PHE A 100 -0.73 -3.23 -14.78
CA PHE A 100 -1.12 -1.85 -15.03
C PHE A 100 -1.01 -1.45 -16.50
N VAL A 101 0.00 -1.93 -17.18
CA VAL A 101 0.15 -1.70 -18.62
C VAL A 101 -1.06 -2.23 -19.39
N LYS A 102 -1.63 -3.33 -18.93
CA LYS A 102 -2.82 -3.93 -19.54
C LYS A 102 -4.13 -3.32 -19.04
N GLY A 103 -4.08 -2.38 -18.10
CA GLY A 103 -5.28 -1.77 -17.53
C GLY A 103 -5.96 -2.62 -16.45
N ASN A 104 -5.33 -3.68 -15.99
CA ASN A 104 -5.89 -4.59 -14.98
C ASN A 104 -5.58 -4.09 -13.55
N PHE A 105 -6.14 -2.94 -13.18
CA PHE A 105 -5.79 -2.29 -11.93
C PHE A 105 -6.20 -3.10 -10.70
N ARG A 106 -7.42 -3.67 -10.71
CA ARG A 106 -7.89 -4.46 -9.58
C ARG A 106 -6.98 -5.67 -9.35
N ASP A 107 -6.68 -6.40 -10.40
CA ASP A 107 -5.85 -7.62 -10.28
C ASP A 107 -4.43 -7.28 -9.85
N GLY A 108 -3.88 -6.18 -10.38
CA GLY A 108 -2.56 -5.72 -9.99
C GLY A 108 -2.49 -5.33 -8.52
N LEU A 109 -3.46 -4.56 -8.04
CA LEU A 109 -3.52 -4.18 -6.63
C LEU A 109 -3.77 -5.38 -5.73
N SER A 110 -4.66 -6.27 -6.12
CA SER A 110 -4.93 -7.50 -5.36
C SER A 110 -3.66 -8.32 -5.19
N HIS A 111 -2.91 -8.50 -6.27
CA HIS A 111 -1.64 -9.24 -6.23
C HIS A 111 -0.63 -8.55 -5.32
N ALA A 112 -0.54 -7.22 -5.41
CA ALA A 112 0.37 -6.45 -4.55
C ALA A 112 0.00 -6.59 -3.07
N ILE A 113 -1.29 -6.52 -2.75
CA ILE A 113 -1.76 -6.68 -1.38
C ILE A 113 -1.40 -8.07 -0.85
N GLU A 114 -1.59 -9.10 -1.66
CA GLU A 114 -1.23 -10.46 -1.26
C GLU A 114 0.27 -10.60 -1.01
N ARG A 115 1.10 -10.04 -1.87
CA ARG A 115 2.55 -10.11 -1.73
C ARG A 115 3.05 -9.30 -0.53
N VAL A 116 2.52 -8.10 -0.36
CA VAL A 116 2.84 -7.26 0.80
C VAL A 116 2.41 -7.97 2.08
N GLY A 117 1.21 -8.54 2.08
CA GLY A 117 0.70 -9.30 3.22
C GLY A 117 1.60 -10.49 3.57
N GLY A 118 2.11 -11.19 2.56
CA GLY A 118 3.05 -12.30 2.76
C GLY A 118 4.35 -11.86 3.39
N VAL A 119 4.91 -10.74 2.93
CA VAL A 119 6.12 -10.17 3.50
C VAL A 119 5.89 -9.79 4.97
N LEU A 120 4.78 -9.11 5.24
CA LEU A 120 4.46 -8.72 6.62
C LEU A 120 4.22 -9.92 7.51
N ALA A 121 3.53 -10.94 7.04
CA ALA A 121 3.28 -12.16 7.82
C ALA A 121 4.58 -12.88 8.16
N THR A 122 5.57 -12.82 7.29
CA THR A 122 6.88 -13.44 7.51
C THR A 122 7.69 -12.71 8.56
N HIS A 123 7.72 -11.37 8.49
CA HIS A 123 8.59 -10.56 9.35
C HIS A 123 7.88 -9.99 10.56
N PHE A 124 6.57 -9.83 10.51
CA PHE A 124 5.76 -9.26 11.58
C PHE A 124 4.51 -10.12 11.80
N PRO A 125 4.69 -11.40 12.16
CA PRO A 125 3.54 -12.29 12.36
C PRO A 125 2.71 -11.85 13.56
N GLY A 126 1.45 -12.26 13.57
CA GLY A 126 0.56 -11.98 14.67
C GLY A 126 -0.79 -11.51 14.18
N THR A 127 -1.50 -10.85 15.07
CA THR A 127 -2.78 -10.24 14.75
C THR A 127 -2.70 -8.75 14.99
N PRO A 128 -3.54 -7.95 14.34
CA PRO A 128 -3.62 -6.53 14.63
C PRO A 128 -3.95 -6.33 16.11
N ASP A 129 -3.48 -5.22 16.68
CA ASP A 129 -3.89 -4.81 18.01
C ASP A 129 -5.42 -4.70 18.05
N GLN A 130 -5.97 -4.74 19.27
CA GLN A 130 -7.40 -4.85 19.53
C GLN A 130 -8.31 -3.94 18.72
N ALA A 131 -7.79 -2.81 18.29
CA ALA A 131 -8.48 -1.97 17.33
C ALA A 131 -7.50 -1.81 16.18
N ASP A 132 -7.95 -2.07 14.97
CA ASP A 132 -7.14 -1.73 13.80
C ASP A 132 -6.69 -0.29 13.97
N GLN A 133 -5.38 -0.06 13.96
CA GLN A 133 -4.83 1.27 14.19
C GLN A 133 -5.23 2.23 13.08
N LEU A 134 -5.49 1.69 11.90
CA LEU A 134 -5.89 2.46 10.71
C LEU A 134 -7.03 1.75 10.00
N PRO A 135 -7.92 2.49 9.33
CA PRO A 135 -9.01 1.87 8.58
C PRO A 135 -8.50 1.00 7.44
N ASN A 136 -9.24 -0.07 7.13
CA ASN A 136 -8.91 -0.98 6.04
C ASN A 136 -9.49 -0.53 4.70
N ASP A 137 -10.26 0.54 4.68
CA ASP A 137 -10.90 1.00 3.46
C ASP A 137 -9.88 1.51 2.44
N VAL A 138 -10.10 1.15 1.18
CA VAL A 138 -9.33 1.74 0.08
C VAL A 138 -9.82 3.17 -0.10
N ILE A 139 -8.89 4.12 -0.10
CA ILE A 139 -9.21 5.52 -0.29
C ILE A 139 -9.13 5.86 -1.77
N GLU A 140 -10.21 6.40 -2.30
CA GLU A 140 -10.24 6.90 -3.68
C GLU A 140 -10.27 8.43 -3.64
N GLU A 141 -9.32 9.05 -4.27
CA GLU A 141 -9.19 10.52 -4.30
C GLU A 141 -9.14 11.08 -5.71
#